data_55c7864c19b271227ca63b6a838ff4ba
#
_entry.id   55c7864c19b271227ca63b6a838ff4ba
#
_cell.length_a   1.000
_cell.length_b   1.000
_cell.length_c   1.000
_cell.angle_alpha   90.00
_cell.angle_beta   90.00
_cell.angle_gamma   90.00
#
_symmetry.space_group_name_H-M   'P 1'
#
loop_
_entity.id
_entity.type
_entity.pdbx_description
1 polymer ?
#
loop_
_entity_poly.entity_id
_entity_poly.type
_entity_poly.pdbx_seq_one_letter_code
_entity_poly.pdbx_strand_id
1 'polypeptide(L)'
;ESFFSVEHGPQGGDEINKIIKNKNYGWPLVSYGTQYDYDQKGKYYEVNHEENLFEEPLFALVPSVGISSLNVCPLKLINYYKKPCLLALSLYGNSLRPGKSIIIYLLNKKMDKVHSIEKILLRDDLKLRHFVTSEKNELYEDKDGSIYISADKKGIYKLSFVHFRN
;
A
#
# COMPACT_ATOMS: atom_id res chain seq x y z
N GLU A 1 -12.03 -14.91 5.77
CA GLU A 1 -11.92 -13.67 5.00
C GLU A 1 -10.95 -12.74 5.72
N SER A 2 -10.01 -12.09 5.01
CA SER A 2 -9.05 -11.15 5.58
C SER A 2 -9.33 -9.76 5.06
N PHE A 3 -9.32 -8.76 5.96
CA PHE A 3 -9.48 -7.35 5.62
C PHE A 3 -8.15 -6.62 5.81
N PHE A 4 -7.90 -5.66 4.94
CA PHE A 4 -6.68 -4.84 4.99
C PHE A 4 -7.05 -3.37 4.85
N SER A 5 -6.28 -2.50 5.50
CA SER A 5 -6.33 -1.05 5.32
C SER A 5 -4.96 -0.49 4.99
N VAL A 6 -4.95 0.72 4.46
CA VAL A 6 -3.75 1.54 4.35
C VAL A 6 -3.98 2.85 5.07
N GLU A 7 -2.94 3.35 5.70
CA GLU A 7 -2.96 4.58 6.45
C GLU A 7 -1.74 5.44 6.10
N HIS A 8 -1.97 6.74 5.95
CA HIS A 8 -0.86 7.68 5.84
C HIS A 8 -0.23 7.89 7.22
N GLY A 9 1.04 7.68 7.33
CA GLY A 9 1.77 8.16 8.49
C GLY A 9 1.97 9.69 8.45
N PRO A 10 2.45 10.29 9.53
CA PRO A 10 2.82 11.70 9.55
C PRO A 10 4.03 11.95 8.62
N GLN A 11 5.20 12.31 9.12
CA GLN A 11 6.42 12.36 8.30
C GLN A 11 7.10 10.98 8.25
N GLY A 12 6.68 10.10 7.35
CA GLY A 12 7.06 8.70 7.34
C GLY A 12 5.96 7.81 7.93
N GLY A 13 6.18 6.50 7.95
CA GLY A 13 5.32 5.55 8.61
C GLY A 13 3.95 5.35 7.97
N ASP A 14 3.84 5.42 6.63
CA ASP A 14 2.65 4.88 5.97
C ASP A 14 2.53 3.39 6.29
N GLU A 15 1.32 2.92 6.57
CA GLU A 15 1.10 1.57 7.07
C GLU A 15 0.14 0.77 6.19
N ILE A 16 0.38 -0.53 6.14
CA ILE A 16 -0.59 -1.53 5.71
C ILE A 16 -0.96 -2.35 6.93
N ASN A 17 -2.23 -2.37 7.26
CA ASN A 17 -2.77 -3.09 8.40
C ASN A 17 -3.62 -4.28 7.95
N LYS A 18 -3.39 -5.46 8.53
CA LYS A 18 -4.33 -6.56 8.47
C LYS A 18 -5.32 -6.37 9.61
N ILE A 19 -6.58 -6.13 9.27
CA ILE A 19 -7.59 -5.76 10.26
C ILE A 19 -8.00 -6.97 11.10
N ILE A 20 -7.79 -6.87 12.40
CA ILE A 20 -8.15 -7.86 13.41
C ILE A 20 -9.26 -7.25 14.28
N LYS A 21 -10.34 -8.01 14.47
CA LYS A 21 -11.48 -7.55 15.26
C LYS A 21 -11.04 -7.14 16.69
N ASN A 22 -11.52 -5.98 17.13
CA ASN A 22 -11.26 -5.40 18.45
C ASN A 22 -9.79 -5.03 18.74
N LYS A 23 -8.95 -4.90 17.70
CA LYS A 23 -7.59 -4.42 17.84
C LYS A 23 -7.49 -2.92 17.54
N ASN A 24 -6.56 -2.26 18.20
CA ASN A 24 -6.19 -0.86 18.00
C ASN A 24 -4.76 -0.82 17.48
N TYR A 25 -4.52 -0.02 16.43
CA TYR A 25 -3.22 0.11 15.76
C TYR A 25 -2.42 1.32 16.25
N GLY A 26 -2.91 2.01 17.26
CA GLY A 26 -2.15 2.93 18.10
C GLY A 26 -2.20 4.41 17.73
N TRP A 27 -2.64 4.78 16.54
CA TRP A 27 -2.72 6.20 16.17
C TRP A 27 -3.66 6.98 17.13
N PRO A 28 -3.29 8.18 17.64
CA PRO A 28 -2.05 8.95 17.37
C PRO A 28 -0.93 8.74 18.41
N LEU A 29 -0.98 7.73 19.24
CA LEU A 29 -0.02 7.53 20.33
C LEU A 29 1.28 6.90 19.85
N VAL A 30 1.18 5.94 18.94
CA VAL A 30 2.33 5.28 18.31
C VAL A 30 2.30 5.46 16.80
N SER A 31 3.46 5.54 16.18
CA SER A 31 3.63 5.60 14.72
C SER A 31 5.10 5.40 14.35
N TYR A 32 5.34 4.83 13.18
CA TYR A 32 6.68 4.75 12.59
C TYR A 32 7.16 6.05 11.93
N GLY A 33 6.33 7.10 11.92
CA GLY A 33 6.66 8.42 11.39
C GLY A 33 7.18 9.39 12.45
N THR A 34 7.45 10.62 12.04
CA THR A 34 7.84 11.73 12.91
C THR A 34 6.78 12.82 12.93
N GLN A 35 6.80 13.67 13.96
CA GLN A 35 5.79 14.70 14.14
C GLN A 35 5.94 15.89 13.18
N TYR A 36 4.83 16.52 12.81
CA TYR A 36 4.79 17.69 11.93
C TYR A 36 4.88 19.03 12.68
N ASP A 37 4.45 19.07 13.95
CA ASP A 37 4.35 20.29 14.73
C ASP A 37 5.69 21.01 14.81
N TYR A 38 5.66 22.34 14.70
CA TYR A 38 6.86 23.16 14.65
C TYR A 38 7.83 22.85 15.77
N ASP A 39 7.34 22.79 17.01
CA ASP A 39 8.14 22.50 18.21
C ASP A 39 8.51 21.02 18.37
N GLN A 40 7.84 20.13 17.63
CA GLN A 40 8.01 18.68 17.68
C GLN A 40 8.55 18.09 16.38
N LYS A 41 8.78 18.95 15.36
CA LYS A 41 9.20 18.51 14.04
C LYS A 41 10.44 17.62 14.09
N GLY A 42 10.32 16.44 13.48
CA GLY A 42 11.40 15.45 13.46
C GLY A 42 11.51 14.62 14.73
N LYS A 43 10.75 14.89 15.78
CA LYS A 43 10.66 13.99 16.93
C LYS A 43 9.85 12.76 16.53
N TYR A 44 10.29 11.62 17.02
CA TYR A 44 9.60 10.35 16.79
C TYR A 44 8.36 10.23 17.68
N TYR A 45 7.36 9.52 17.18
CA TYR A 45 6.33 8.95 18.03
C TYR A 45 6.89 7.77 18.82
N GLU A 46 6.15 7.31 19.81
CA GLU A 46 6.41 5.99 20.37
C GLU A 46 6.24 4.95 19.26
N VAL A 47 7.25 4.10 19.06
CA VAL A 47 7.22 3.09 17.99
C VAL A 47 7.00 1.68 18.49
N ASN A 48 6.92 1.50 19.81
CA ASN A 48 6.70 0.21 20.41
C ASN A 48 5.22 -0.07 20.58
N HIS A 49 4.60 -0.59 19.56
CA HIS A 49 3.19 -0.98 19.57
C HIS A 49 2.92 -2.08 20.59
N GLU A 50 3.79 -3.07 20.69
CA GLU A 50 3.61 -4.23 21.56
C GLU A 50 3.61 -3.85 23.04
N GLU A 51 4.55 -3.04 23.50
CA GLU A 51 4.59 -2.56 24.88
C GLU A 51 3.35 -1.74 25.27
N ASN A 52 2.74 -1.05 24.30
CA ASN A 52 1.53 -0.27 24.50
C ASN A 52 0.24 -1.06 24.21
N LEU A 53 0.32 -2.37 23.99
CA LEU A 53 -0.80 -3.27 23.66
C LEU A 53 -1.54 -2.92 22.38
N PHE A 54 -0.89 -2.23 21.46
CA PHE A 54 -1.39 -1.98 20.11
C PHE A 54 -0.97 -3.09 19.15
N GLU A 55 -1.74 -3.25 18.09
CA GLU A 55 -1.43 -4.20 17.03
C GLU A 55 -0.37 -3.62 16.09
N GLU A 56 0.62 -4.42 15.74
CA GLU A 56 1.63 -4.05 14.77
C GLU A 56 1.04 -3.99 13.36
N PRO A 57 1.43 -3.02 12.52
CA PRO A 57 1.08 -3.04 11.12
C PRO A 57 1.68 -4.28 10.42
N LEU A 58 0.98 -4.77 9.42
CA LEU A 58 1.52 -5.82 8.54
C LEU A 58 2.80 -5.36 7.86
N PHE A 59 2.88 -4.08 7.53
CA PHE A 59 4.06 -3.44 6.96
C PHE A 59 4.02 -1.91 7.14
N ALA A 60 5.15 -1.33 7.56
CA ALA A 60 5.34 0.12 7.63
C ALA A 60 6.34 0.61 6.57
N LEU A 61 6.04 1.75 5.95
CA LEU A 61 6.86 2.40 4.92
C LEU A 61 7.60 3.60 5.51
N VAL A 62 8.90 3.46 5.71
CA VAL A 62 9.78 4.53 6.19
C VAL A 62 10.95 4.65 5.21
N PRO A 63 11.02 5.75 4.44
CA PRO A 63 10.12 6.91 4.40
C PRO A 63 8.76 6.62 3.76
N SER A 64 7.76 7.46 4.06
CA SER A 64 6.44 7.42 3.43
C SER A 64 6.53 7.61 1.92
N VAL A 65 5.58 6.96 1.23
CA VAL A 65 5.37 7.10 -0.21
C VAL A 65 4.02 7.77 -0.53
N GLY A 66 3.25 8.12 0.50
CA GLY A 66 1.87 8.59 0.36
C GLY A 66 1.00 7.47 -0.23
N ILE A 67 0.89 6.36 0.48
CA ILE A 67 0.09 5.21 0.04
C ILE A 67 -1.37 5.63 -0.11
N SER A 68 -1.96 5.48 -1.30
CA SER A 68 -3.24 6.10 -1.62
C SER A 68 -4.38 5.12 -1.81
N SER A 69 -4.09 3.90 -2.15
CA SER A 69 -5.10 2.86 -2.39
C SER A 69 -4.49 1.49 -2.23
N LEU A 70 -5.30 0.53 -1.80
CA LEU A 70 -4.92 -0.87 -1.63
C LEU A 70 -6.00 -1.77 -2.25
N ASN A 71 -5.57 -2.84 -2.90
CA ASN A 71 -6.47 -3.91 -3.32
C ASN A 71 -5.75 -5.25 -3.36
N VAL A 72 -6.50 -6.34 -3.42
CA VAL A 72 -5.95 -7.67 -3.68
C VAL A 72 -5.43 -7.71 -5.13
N CYS A 73 -4.36 -8.43 -5.37
CA CYS A 73 -3.83 -8.59 -6.72
C CYS A 73 -4.84 -9.27 -7.65
N PRO A 74 -4.85 -8.88 -8.95
CA PRO A 74 -5.59 -9.60 -9.98
C PRO A 74 -5.07 -11.05 -10.09
N LEU A 75 -5.96 -11.93 -10.55
CA LEU A 75 -5.67 -13.36 -10.67
C LEU A 75 -4.41 -13.66 -11.51
N LYS A 76 -4.13 -12.85 -12.53
CA LYS A 76 -2.90 -12.97 -13.32
C LYS A 76 -1.64 -12.85 -12.47
N LEU A 77 -1.57 -11.89 -11.56
CA LEU A 77 -0.43 -11.71 -10.67
C LEU A 77 -0.35 -12.81 -9.62
N ILE A 78 -1.47 -13.19 -9.02
CA ILE A 78 -1.52 -14.31 -8.06
C ILE A 78 -1.01 -15.59 -8.72
N ASN A 79 -1.43 -15.86 -9.96
CA ASN A 79 -1.00 -17.04 -10.72
C ASN A 79 0.48 -16.98 -11.12
N TYR A 80 0.99 -15.80 -11.43
CA TYR A 80 2.39 -15.60 -11.76
C TYR A 80 3.29 -15.84 -10.54
N TYR A 81 3.02 -15.16 -9.43
CA TYR A 81 3.83 -15.26 -8.21
C TYR A 81 3.60 -16.55 -7.42
N LYS A 82 2.49 -17.27 -7.68
CA LYS A 82 2.04 -18.43 -6.89
C LYS A 82 1.91 -18.11 -5.40
N LYS A 83 1.56 -16.86 -5.08
CA LYS A 83 1.41 -16.34 -3.72
C LYS A 83 0.25 -15.34 -3.64
N PRO A 84 -0.43 -15.24 -2.49
CA PRO A 84 -1.32 -14.12 -2.24
C PRO A 84 -0.54 -12.81 -2.32
N CYS A 85 -1.13 -11.78 -2.88
CA CYS A 85 -0.50 -10.47 -2.90
C CYS A 85 -1.50 -9.32 -2.83
N LEU A 86 -0.99 -8.16 -2.39
CA LEU A 86 -1.71 -6.90 -2.37
C LEU A 86 -1.04 -5.94 -3.35
N LEU A 87 -1.86 -5.14 -4.02
CA LEU A 87 -1.43 -3.99 -4.82
C LEU A 87 -1.69 -2.72 -4.04
N ALA A 88 -0.69 -1.85 -3.95
CA ALA A 88 -0.86 -0.51 -3.42
C ALA A 88 -0.43 0.54 -4.44
N LEU A 89 -1.07 1.70 -4.39
CA LEU A 89 -0.71 2.88 -5.17
C LEU A 89 -0.02 3.90 -4.29
N SER A 90 0.87 4.71 -4.87
CA SER A 90 1.55 5.78 -4.14
C SER A 90 1.47 7.12 -4.85
N LEU A 91 1.34 8.20 -4.05
CA LEU A 91 1.22 9.59 -4.49
C LEU A 91 2.56 10.27 -4.70
N TYR A 92 3.54 9.95 -3.85
CA TYR A 92 4.81 10.64 -3.78
C TYR A 92 5.96 9.70 -4.11
N GLY A 93 7.00 10.29 -4.64
CA GLY A 93 8.28 9.63 -4.87
C GLY A 93 9.16 10.47 -5.77
N ASN A 94 10.43 10.20 -5.70
CA ASN A 94 11.47 10.69 -6.59
C ASN A 94 12.53 9.60 -6.75
N SER A 95 13.64 9.90 -7.42
CA SER A 95 14.76 8.96 -7.58
C SER A 95 15.31 8.39 -6.27
N LEU A 96 15.16 9.12 -5.16
CA LEU A 96 15.61 8.72 -3.82
C LEU A 96 14.49 8.12 -2.97
N ARG A 97 13.23 8.44 -3.26
CA ARG A 97 12.05 7.95 -2.55
C ARG A 97 11.12 7.26 -3.53
N PRO A 98 10.99 5.95 -3.45
CA PRO A 98 10.16 5.19 -4.37
C PRO A 98 8.68 5.48 -4.15
N GLY A 99 8.16 6.40 -4.92
CA GLY A 99 6.74 6.71 -5.00
C GLY A 99 6.31 6.89 -6.45
N LYS A 100 5.07 7.34 -6.68
CA LYS A 100 4.43 7.36 -8.01
C LYS A 100 4.53 5.99 -8.68
N SER A 101 4.28 4.97 -7.91
CA SER A 101 4.50 3.58 -8.27
C SER A 101 3.31 2.72 -7.88
N ILE A 102 3.23 1.57 -8.50
CA ILE A 102 2.44 0.46 -8.03
C ILE A 102 3.38 -0.44 -7.23
N ILE A 103 3.00 -0.74 -6.01
CA ILE A 103 3.77 -1.59 -5.11
C ILE A 103 3.04 -2.91 -4.95
N ILE A 104 3.74 -4.00 -5.16
CA ILE A 104 3.22 -5.36 -5.02
C ILE A 104 3.80 -5.95 -3.75
N TYR A 105 2.96 -6.25 -2.77
CA TYR A 105 3.34 -6.92 -1.53
C TYR A 105 2.99 -8.39 -1.65
N LEU A 106 3.99 -9.25 -1.78
CA LEU A 106 3.81 -10.70 -1.79
C LEU A 106 3.70 -11.19 -0.35
N LEU A 107 2.62 -11.89 -0.05
CA LEU A 107 2.31 -12.34 1.30
C LEU A 107 2.63 -13.83 1.48
N ASN A 108 2.78 -14.24 2.73
CA ASN A 108 2.76 -15.65 3.07
C ASN A 108 1.32 -16.22 2.93
N LYS A 109 1.17 -17.55 3.01
CA LYS A 109 -0.13 -18.21 2.84
C LYS A 109 -1.20 -17.80 3.85
N LYS A 110 -0.79 -17.39 5.06
CA LYS A 110 -1.70 -16.90 6.12
C LYS A 110 -2.06 -15.43 5.96
N MET A 111 -1.41 -14.74 5.01
CA MET A 111 -1.58 -13.31 4.77
C MET A 111 -1.37 -12.45 6.04
N ASP A 112 -0.44 -12.87 6.89
CA ASP A 112 -0.06 -12.19 8.13
C ASP A 112 1.41 -11.71 8.13
N LYS A 113 2.11 -11.88 7.01
CA LYS A 113 3.49 -11.43 6.84
C LYS A 113 3.79 -11.10 5.38
N VAL A 114 4.45 -9.96 5.16
CA VAL A 114 5.03 -9.59 3.86
C VAL A 114 6.30 -10.42 3.65
N HIS A 115 6.35 -11.16 2.55
CA HIS A 115 7.48 -12.01 2.15
C HIS A 115 8.49 -11.23 1.31
N SER A 116 7.99 -10.47 0.35
CA SER A 116 8.79 -9.61 -0.52
C SER A 116 7.95 -8.50 -1.12
N ILE A 117 8.62 -7.46 -1.60
CA ILE A 117 8.01 -6.29 -2.21
C ILE A 117 8.61 -6.10 -3.59
N GLU A 118 7.75 -5.86 -4.58
CA GLU A 118 8.15 -5.43 -5.90
C GLU A 118 7.52 -4.07 -6.22
N LYS A 119 8.21 -3.28 -7.01
CA LYS A 119 7.76 -1.95 -7.41
C LYS A 119 7.75 -1.84 -8.91
N ILE A 120 6.63 -1.36 -9.44
CA ILE A 120 6.50 -0.95 -10.83
C ILE A 120 6.56 0.57 -10.82
N LEU A 121 7.70 1.11 -11.23
CA LEU A 121 7.86 2.55 -11.38
C LEU A 121 7.10 3.02 -12.62
N LEU A 122 6.22 3.99 -12.41
CA LEU A 122 5.54 4.69 -13.49
C LEU A 122 6.25 6.01 -13.79
N ARG A 123 5.87 6.64 -14.91
CA ARG A 123 6.41 7.95 -15.28
C ARG A 123 6.21 8.99 -14.18
N ASP A 124 7.20 9.84 -13.99
CA ASP A 124 7.39 10.75 -12.85
C ASP A 124 6.27 11.75 -12.57
N ASP A 125 5.30 11.93 -13.46
CA ASP A 125 4.25 12.94 -13.32
C ASP A 125 2.89 12.39 -12.86
N LEU A 126 2.79 11.10 -12.58
CA LEU A 126 1.54 10.43 -12.20
C LEU A 126 1.42 10.28 -10.67
N LYS A 127 0.56 11.08 -10.07
CA LYS A 127 0.09 10.86 -8.69
C LYS A 127 -1.08 9.89 -8.71
N LEU A 128 -0.83 8.66 -8.37
CA LEU A 128 -1.84 7.60 -8.41
C LEU A 128 -2.80 7.73 -7.24
N ARG A 129 -4.11 7.63 -7.48
CA ARG A 129 -5.15 7.85 -6.46
C ARG A 129 -5.87 6.59 -6.06
N HIS A 130 -6.58 5.98 -7.01
CA HIS A 130 -7.47 4.88 -6.71
C HIS A 130 -7.39 3.80 -7.78
N PHE A 131 -7.56 2.56 -7.37
CA PHE A 131 -7.98 1.51 -8.28
C PHE A 131 -9.45 1.70 -8.64
N VAL A 132 -9.82 1.40 -9.87
CA VAL A 132 -11.23 1.29 -10.26
C VAL A 132 -11.76 -0.02 -9.70
N THR A 133 -12.86 0.05 -9.00
CA THR A 133 -13.53 -1.11 -8.39
C THR A 133 -14.92 -1.31 -8.99
N SER A 134 -15.44 -2.54 -8.87
CA SER A 134 -16.83 -2.87 -9.16
C SER A 134 -17.77 -2.27 -8.10
N GLU A 135 -19.08 -2.38 -8.32
CA GLU A 135 -20.11 -1.99 -7.33
C GLU A 135 -19.96 -2.74 -5.98
N LYS A 136 -19.29 -3.90 -5.99
CA LYS A 136 -18.98 -4.69 -4.79
C LYS A 136 -17.67 -4.31 -4.11
N ASN A 137 -17.03 -3.22 -4.54
CA ASN A 137 -15.70 -2.77 -4.09
C ASN A 137 -14.56 -3.77 -4.37
N GLU A 138 -14.77 -4.71 -5.26
CA GLU A 138 -13.71 -5.59 -5.75
C GLU A 138 -12.93 -4.89 -6.88
N LEU A 139 -11.64 -5.20 -7.01
CA LEU A 139 -10.83 -4.68 -8.11
C LEU A 139 -11.48 -5.01 -9.45
N TYR A 140 -11.73 -3.98 -10.27
CA TYR A 140 -12.29 -4.20 -11.58
C TYR A 140 -11.22 -4.73 -12.53
N GLU A 141 -11.45 -5.91 -13.05
CA GLU A 141 -10.64 -6.51 -14.12
C GLU A 141 -11.48 -6.62 -15.40
N ASP A 142 -10.93 -6.21 -16.53
CA ASP A 142 -11.61 -6.42 -17.80
C ASP A 142 -11.35 -7.84 -18.36
N LYS A 143 -11.89 -8.12 -19.55
CA LYS A 143 -11.85 -9.46 -20.15
C LYS A 143 -10.42 -9.98 -20.41
N ASP A 144 -9.44 -9.09 -20.55
CA ASP A 144 -8.03 -9.45 -20.75
C ASP A 144 -7.24 -9.47 -19.43
N GLY A 145 -7.91 -9.22 -18.29
CA GLY A 145 -7.33 -9.16 -16.96
C GLY A 145 -6.53 -7.90 -16.69
N SER A 146 -6.78 -6.83 -17.44
CA SER A 146 -6.24 -5.52 -17.15
C SER A 146 -7.06 -4.83 -16.07
N ILE A 147 -6.38 -4.01 -15.27
CA ILE A 147 -7.00 -3.19 -14.23
C ILE A 147 -6.93 -1.71 -14.62
N TYR A 148 -7.66 -0.87 -13.91
CA TYR A 148 -7.71 0.56 -14.17
C TYR A 148 -7.38 1.34 -12.90
N ILE A 149 -6.61 2.41 -13.08
CA ILE A 149 -6.17 3.29 -12.00
C ILE A 149 -6.44 4.74 -12.37
N SER A 150 -6.81 5.55 -11.39
CA SER A 150 -6.92 6.99 -11.56
C SER A 150 -5.65 7.70 -11.11
N ALA A 151 -5.31 8.79 -11.81
CA ALA A 151 -4.22 9.68 -11.44
C ALA A 151 -4.69 11.14 -11.38
N ASP A 152 -4.10 11.89 -10.46
CA ASP A 152 -4.43 13.31 -10.24
C ASP A 152 -4.30 14.12 -11.53
N LYS A 153 -5.38 14.84 -11.89
CA LYS A 153 -5.42 15.77 -13.03
C LYS A 153 -5.05 15.16 -14.39
N LYS A 154 -4.94 13.83 -14.47
CA LYS A 154 -4.49 13.11 -15.68
C LYS A 154 -5.51 12.12 -16.23
N GLY A 155 -6.49 11.69 -15.42
CA GLY A 155 -7.55 10.77 -15.82
C GLY A 155 -7.37 9.33 -15.38
N ILE A 156 -7.92 8.41 -16.14
CA ILE A 156 -7.90 6.98 -15.87
C ILE A 156 -6.95 6.29 -16.84
N TYR A 157 -6.14 5.42 -16.32
CA TYR A 157 -5.15 4.63 -17.05
C TYR A 157 -5.49 3.15 -16.99
N LYS A 158 -5.41 2.48 -18.12
CA LYS A 158 -5.46 1.02 -18.21
C LYS A 158 -4.07 0.46 -17.94
N LEU A 159 -4.00 -0.50 -17.03
CA LEU A 159 -2.79 -1.24 -16.70
C LEU A 159 -2.93 -2.67 -17.18
N SER A 160 -2.21 -3.02 -18.24
CA SER A 160 -2.20 -4.36 -18.81
C SER A 160 -0.96 -5.12 -18.37
N PHE A 161 -1.16 -6.32 -17.84
CA PHE A 161 -0.08 -7.24 -17.48
C PHE A 161 0.32 -8.02 -18.74
N VAL A 162 1.19 -7.42 -19.55
CA VAL A 162 1.71 -8.03 -20.77
C VAL A 162 2.88 -8.90 -20.42
N HIS A 163 2.73 -10.20 -20.62
CA HIS A 163 3.74 -11.25 -20.56
C HIS A 163 4.98 -10.99 -19.71
N PHE A 164 4.91 -11.41 -18.47
CA PHE A 164 6.10 -11.95 -17.86
C PHE A 164 6.43 -13.23 -18.65
N ARG A 165 7.38 -13.16 -19.56
CA ARG A 165 7.88 -14.34 -20.27
C ARG A 165 8.52 -15.25 -19.21
N ASN A 166 8.08 -16.50 -19.20
CA ASN A 166 8.75 -17.57 -18.46
C ASN A 166 10.21 -17.68 -18.86
#